data_f207988afee3903d32dc8f8ffbe019fb
#
_entry.id   f207988afee3903d32dc8f8ffbe019fb
#
_cell.length_a   1.000
_cell.length_b   1.000
_cell.length_c   1.000
_cell.angle_alpha   90.00
_cell.angle_beta   90.00
_cell.angle_gamma   90.00
#
_symmetry.space_group_name_H-M   'P 1'
#
loop_
_entity.id
_entity.type
_entity.pdbx_description
1 polymer ?
#
loop_
_entity_poly.entity_id
_entity_poly.type
_entity_poly.pdbx_seq_one_letter_code
_entity_poly.pdbx_strand_id
1 'polypeptide(L)'
;AHTMAIVNRRDSDITFKVDGVMYTSSGRDIEMSVASTKAFYSQIVASALLGLKIAGLLNRRSDDFVTAQIKELLAMPGHMRKILSMHNKIGNSAKRLATTKTYWAAVGSGPNKASADEIRIKLSELCYKTISSDYVEDKKHIDLSSEPLIIVCAAGARGTVIGDIIKDTAIFQAHKATVVVIANEGENRFEPYAADVFHVPIVSEHFAPILNTLVGHIWGYYAAMAIDEGSRFLYGFNKDIRKTVDDYANKGMDVYELILEKSFREKIAFFYKEFRRKKGDNSFPSAMGLEAASDLTLLLKYLSGRLPVSDFEIDFGKKGTALNMLNRLFECLGESINCMSRPVDAIRHQAKTVTVGTSRISEKVEGILFEALTQYNIHASQLINRNIMVLKNLQEIVSDIKGAIFYRIGGLNVLGEPTDQTTIEIIKKEGTLKPIPSRVETDSLLKGTKRIIVREGNVYIGKGRKDDRSIIVIPIISASAATPNLIEYILLLNISFKENVPLYVKIKALGGKYERIKNIVQENSVIWDEQYIEIVGMKELFGISAEKIGEFIVSRVS
;
A
#
# COMPACT_ATOMS: atom_id res chain seq x y z
N ALA A 1 16.04 -14.27 -24.73
CA ALA A 1 15.30 -15.06 -23.72
C ALA A 1 13.89 -14.50 -23.63
N HIS A 2 12.90 -15.38 -23.52
CA HIS A 2 11.52 -14.94 -23.25
C HIS A 2 11.37 -14.59 -21.78
N THR A 3 10.65 -13.50 -21.53
CA THR A 3 10.44 -12.93 -20.20
C THR A 3 8.95 -12.93 -19.84
N MET A 4 8.65 -13.17 -18.56
CA MET A 4 7.29 -13.18 -18.05
C MET A 4 7.21 -12.47 -16.70
N ALA A 5 6.14 -11.72 -16.46
CA ALA A 5 5.89 -11.05 -15.19
C ALA A 5 4.58 -11.51 -14.55
N ILE A 6 4.59 -11.64 -13.23
CA ILE A 6 3.39 -11.82 -12.39
C ILE A 6 3.11 -10.49 -11.72
N VAL A 7 1.97 -9.86 -11.99
CA VAL A 7 1.69 -8.47 -11.64
C VAL A 7 0.31 -8.31 -11.03
N ASN A 8 0.22 -7.55 -9.95
CA ASN A 8 -1.06 -7.18 -9.34
C ASN A 8 -1.75 -6.02 -10.11
N ARG A 9 -0.99 -4.99 -10.48
CA ARG A 9 -1.52 -3.79 -11.11
C ARG A 9 -1.33 -3.84 -12.62
N ARG A 10 -2.44 -3.65 -13.38
CA ARG A 10 -2.39 -3.47 -14.82
C ARG A 10 -1.63 -2.19 -15.19
N ASP A 11 -1.03 -2.18 -16.36
CA ASP A 11 -0.31 -1.03 -16.91
C ASP A 11 0.83 -0.51 -16.00
N SER A 12 1.44 -1.40 -15.18
CA SER A 12 2.68 -1.09 -14.49
C SER A 12 3.88 -1.19 -15.44
N ASP A 13 4.96 -0.49 -15.17
CA ASP A 13 6.13 -0.37 -16.06
C ASP A 13 6.67 -1.72 -16.53
N ILE A 14 6.66 -2.74 -15.67
CA ILE A 14 7.15 -4.07 -16.01
C ILE A 14 6.30 -4.77 -17.09
N THR A 15 5.00 -4.48 -17.16
CA THR A 15 4.09 -5.12 -18.12
C THR A 15 4.42 -4.75 -19.57
N PHE A 16 5.11 -3.63 -19.78
CA PHE A 16 5.57 -3.17 -21.09
C PHE A 16 6.97 -3.68 -21.47
N LYS A 17 7.66 -4.34 -20.53
CA LYS A 17 9.06 -4.79 -20.69
C LYS A 17 9.21 -6.30 -20.85
N VAL A 18 8.12 -7.03 -20.77
CA VAL A 18 8.11 -8.50 -20.81
C VAL A 18 7.27 -9.03 -21.95
N ASP A 19 7.56 -10.26 -22.40
CA ASP A 19 6.84 -10.93 -23.51
C ASP A 19 5.47 -11.46 -23.06
N GLY A 20 5.30 -11.77 -21.76
CA GLY A 20 4.06 -12.28 -21.21
C GLY A 20 3.75 -11.75 -19.81
N VAL A 21 2.47 -11.61 -19.48
CA VAL A 21 2.02 -11.12 -18.17
C VAL A 21 0.93 -12.02 -17.60
N MET A 22 1.08 -12.41 -16.34
CA MET A 22 0.02 -12.99 -15.52
C MET A 22 -0.47 -11.97 -14.51
N TYR A 23 -1.74 -11.60 -14.56
CA TYR A 23 -2.35 -10.71 -13.60
C TYR A 23 -2.93 -11.47 -12.42
N THR A 24 -2.65 -10.99 -11.20
CA THR A 24 -3.16 -11.56 -9.94
C THR A 24 -4.48 -10.94 -9.49
N SER A 25 -5.02 -9.98 -10.27
CA SER A 25 -6.25 -9.26 -9.97
C SER A 25 -7.06 -9.05 -11.24
N SER A 26 -8.38 -9.04 -11.11
CA SER A 26 -9.31 -8.73 -12.21
C SER A 26 -9.32 -7.24 -12.61
N GLY A 27 -8.64 -6.39 -11.85
CA GLY A 27 -8.61 -4.94 -12.05
C GLY A 27 -9.63 -4.17 -11.19
N ARG A 28 -10.66 -4.83 -10.65
CA ARG A 28 -11.63 -4.22 -9.71
C ARG A 28 -11.20 -4.34 -8.25
N ASP A 29 -10.39 -5.34 -7.97
CA ASP A 29 -9.94 -5.74 -6.63
C ASP A 29 -8.44 -5.51 -6.43
N ILE A 30 -7.85 -4.54 -7.14
CA ILE A 30 -6.44 -4.16 -7.00
C ILE A 30 -6.16 -3.74 -5.56
N GLU A 31 -5.18 -4.37 -4.96
CA GLU A 31 -4.66 -3.96 -3.67
C GLU A 31 -3.69 -2.79 -3.85
N MET A 32 -4.08 -1.63 -3.33
CA MET A 32 -3.31 -0.37 -3.45
C MET A 32 -2.47 -0.08 -2.22
N SER A 33 -2.60 -0.88 -1.16
CA SER A 33 -1.79 -0.74 0.05
C SER A 33 -0.36 -1.20 -0.18
N VAL A 34 0.60 -0.48 0.40
CA VAL A 34 2.01 -0.94 0.47
C VAL A 34 2.10 -2.20 1.31
N ALA A 35 1.39 -2.24 2.44
CA ALA A 35 1.25 -3.43 3.29
C ALA A 35 0.32 -4.46 2.63
N SER A 36 0.75 -5.00 1.47
CA SER A 36 0.00 -5.98 0.69
C SER A 36 -0.34 -7.23 1.50
N THR A 37 -1.55 -7.75 1.33
CA THR A 37 -2.00 -9.03 1.91
C THR A 37 -2.55 -9.95 0.84
N LYS A 38 -3.66 -9.57 0.20
CA LYS A 38 -4.29 -10.38 -0.85
C LYS A 38 -3.36 -10.62 -2.05
N ALA A 39 -2.70 -9.58 -2.54
CA ALA A 39 -1.80 -9.70 -3.68
C ALA A 39 -0.63 -10.63 -3.41
N PHE A 40 -0.10 -10.67 -2.17
CA PHE A 40 0.93 -11.63 -1.76
C PHE A 40 0.50 -13.07 -2.00
N TYR A 41 -0.68 -13.48 -1.49
CA TYR A 41 -1.18 -14.86 -1.70
C TYR A 41 -1.46 -15.16 -3.17
N SER A 42 -2.02 -14.20 -3.90
CA SER A 42 -2.32 -14.36 -5.32
C SER A 42 -1.06 -14.54 -6.16
N GLN A 43 0.04 -13.86 -5.80
CA GLN A 43 1.34 -14.03 -6.45
C GLN A 43 1.94 -15.41 -6.21
N ILE A 44 1.83 -15.94 -4.98
CA ILE A 44 2.27 -17.33 -4.67
C ILE A 44 1.49 -18.33 -5.53
N VAL A 45 0.16 -18.19 -5.59
CA VAL A 45 -0.70 -19.07 -6.40
C VAL A 45 -0.34 -18.97 -7.89
N ALA A 46 -0.18 -17.77 -8.43
CA ALA A 46 0.21 -17.56 -9.82
C ALA A 46 1.57 -18.19 -10.13
N SER A 47 2.55 -18.02 -9.22
CA SER A 47 3.88 -18.63 -9.37
C SER A 47 3.82 -20.16 -9.33
N ALA A 48 3.01 -20.74 -8.43
CA ALA A 48 2.80 -22.17 -8.34
C ALA A 48 2.17 -22.73 -9.63
N LEU A 49 1.13 -22.08 -10.15
CA LEU A 49 0.46 -22.48 -11.40
C LEU A 49 1.43 -22.42 -12.59
N LEU A 50 2.25 -21.37 -12.68
CA LEU A 50 3.27 -21.24 -13.71
C LEU A 50 4.31 -22.35 -13.61
N GLY A 51 4.81 -22.61 -12.40
CA GLY A 51 5.77 -23.70 -12.13
C GLY A 51 5.21 -25.08 -12.49
N LEU A 52 3.96 -25.38 -12.11
CA LEU A 52 3.29 -26.63 -12.46
C LEU A 52 3.10 -26.77 -13.97
N LYS A 53 2.71 -25.69 -14.67
CA LYS A 53 2.58 -25.68 -16.13
C LYS A 53 3.91 -25.98 -16.82
N ILE A 54 4.99 -25.32 -16.40
CA ILE A 54 6.33 -25.55 -16.95
C ILE A 54 6.80 -26.97 -16.66
N ALA A 55 6.59 -27.49 -15.44
CA ALA A 55 6.97 -28.84 -15.07
C ALA A 55 6.24 -29.90 -15.91
N GLY A 56 4.97 -29.71 -16.21
CA GLY A 56 4.19 -30.56 -17.12
C GLY A 56 4.70 -30.50 -18.57
N LEU A 57 4.91 -29.28 -19.10
CA LEU A 57 5.43 -29.09 -20.49
C LEU A 57 6.82 -29.71 -20.69
N LEU A 58 7.66 -29.70 -19.67
CA LEU A 58 9.00 -30.28 -19.70
C LEU A 58 9.03 -31.77 -19.27
N ASN A 59 7.88 -32.38 -19.00
CA ASN A 59 7.75 -33.74 -18.50
C ASN A 59 8.59 -34.03 -17.24
N ARG A 60 8.75 -33.00 -16.36
CA ARG A 60 9.50 -33.09 -15.09
C ARG A 60 8.64 -33.61 -13.95
N ARG A 61 7.33 -33.58 -14.06
CA ARG A 61 6.33 -34.10 -13.13
C ARG A 61 5.21 -34.78 -13.89
N SER A 62 4.65 -35.83 -13.31
CA SER A 62 3.51 -36.56 -13.86
C SER A 62 2.23 -35.72 -13.80
N ASP A 63 1.26 -36.03 -14.64
CA ASP A 63 -0.06 -35.37 -14.63
C ASP A 63 -0.79 -35.61 -13.30
N ASP A 64 -0.60 -36.78 -12.67
CA ASP A 64 -1.15 -37.09 -11.35
C ASP A 64 -0.59 -36.13 -10.29
N PHE A 65 0.72 -35.88 -10.31
CA PHE A 65 1.34 -34.91 -9.40
C PHE A 65 0.78 -33.52 -9.60
N VAL A 66 0.71 -33.05 -10.86
CA VAL A 66 0.17 -31.72 -11.19
C VAL A 66 -1.28 -31.61 -10.74
N THR A 67 -2.09 -32.63 -11.00
CA THR A 67 -3.49 -32.70 -10.59
C THR A 67 -3.65 -32.66 -9.07
N ALA A 68 -2.82 -33.38 -8.34
CA ALA A 68 -2.83 -33.38 -6.87
C ALA A 68 -2.51 -31.98 -6.30
N GLN A 69 -1.51 -31.31 -6.87
CA GLN A 69 -1.14 -29.96 -6.45
C GLN A 69 -2.23 -28.91 -6.74
N ILE A 70 -2.89 -29.02 -7.89
CA ILE A 70 -4.03 -28.14 -8.22
C ILE A 70 -5.20 -28.38 -7.26
N LYS A 71 -5.51 -29.62 -6.91
CA LYS A 71 -6.55 -29.95 -5.91
C LYS A 71 -6.23 -29.34 -4.54
N GLU A 72 -4.98 -29.39 -4.13
CA GLU A 72 -4.54 -28.77 -2.87
C GLU A 72 -4.67 -27.24 -2.91
N LEU A 73 -4.28 -26.59 -4.00
CA LEU A 73 -4.51 -25.15 -4.20
C LEU A 73 -6.00 -24.78 -4.16
N LEU A 74 -6.87 -25.60 -4.75
CA LEU A 74 -8.32 -25.38 -4.72
C LEU A 74 -8.91 -25.54 -3.29
N ALA A 75 -8.30 -26.36 -2.44
CA ALA A 75 -8.68 -26.52 -1.05
C ALA A 75 -8.20 -25.37 -0.14
N MET A 76 -7.19 -24.61 -0.58
CA MET A 76 -6.53 -23.56 0.21
C MET A 76 -7.50 -22.51 0.78
N PRO A 77 -8.49 -21.98 0.04
CA PRO A 77 -9.47 -21.05 0.61
C PRO A 77 -10.26 -21.62 1.79
N GLY A 78 -10.53 -22.93 1.79
CA GLY A 78 -11.14 -23.65 2.91
C GLY A 78 -10.24 -23.66 4.15
N HIS A 79 -8.96 -23.96 3.97
CA HIS A 79 -7.96 -23.91 5.03
C HIS A 79 -7.79 -22.50 5.60
N MET A 80 -7.73 -21.49 4.74
CA MET A 80 -7.66 -20.08 5.16
C MET A 80 -8.89 -19.66 5.99
N ARG A 81 -10.10 -20.10 5.62
CA ARG A 81 -11.31 -19.82 6.43
C ARG A 81 -11.24 -20.45 7.83
N LYS A 82 -10.66 -21.64 7.98
CA LYS A 82 -10.44 -22.24 9.30
C LYS A 82 -9.50 -21.38 10.15
N ILE A 83 -8.44 -20.84 9.57
CA ILE A 83 -7.54 -19.92 10.27
C ILE A 83 -8.27 -18.62 10.64
N LEU A 84 -9.06 -18.06 9.73
CA LEU A 84 -9.86 -16.86 10.00
C LEU A 84 -10.86 -17.10 11.15
N SER A 85 -11.41 -18.30 11.31
CA SER A 85 -12.29 -18.61 12.44
C SER A 85 -11.57 -18.57 13.81
N MET A 86 -10.24 -18.69 13.82
CA MET A 86 -9.41 -18.56 15.02
C MET A 86 -9.00 -17.08 15.32
N HIS A 87 -9.51 -16.09 14.59
CA HIS A 87 -9.07 -14.70 14.70
C HIS A 87 -9.13 -14.16 16.13
N ASN A 88 -10.11 -14.58 16.95
CA ASN A 88 -10.20 -14.16 18.35
C ASN A 88 -9.05 -14.73 19.20
N LYS A 89 -8.69 -16.00 19.03
CA LYS A 89 -7.55 -16.63 19.72
C LYS A 89 -6.24 -15.94 19.34
N ILE A 90 -6.04 -15.72 18.03
CA ILE A 90 -4.86 -15.03 17.50
C ILE A 90 -4.82 -13.58 18.00
N GLY A 91 -5.96 -12.88 17.97
CA GLY A 91 -6.07 -11.49 18.44
C GLY A 91 -5.81 -11.32 19.94
N ASN A 92 -6.26 -12.25 20.78
CA ASN A 92 -5.99 -12.23 22.21
C ASN A 92 -4.50 -12.41 22.51
N SER A 93 -3.81 -13.30 21.79
CA SER A 93 -2.36 -13.43 21.84
C SER A 93 -1.67 -12.11 21.49
N ALA A 94 -2.01 -11.54 20.33
CA ALA A 94 -1.43 -10.30 19.85
C ALA A 94 -1.63 -9.14 20.85
N LYS A 95 -2.84 -8.94 21.36
CA LYS A 95 -3.16 -7.89 22.35
C LYS A 95 -2.34 -8.04 23.64
N ARG A 96 -2.16 -9.27 24.11
CA ARG A 96 -1.41 -9.54 25.33
C ARG A 96 0.10 -9.33 25.17
N LEU A 97 0.66 -9.65 24.01
CA LEU A 97 2.11 -9.70 23.80
C LEU A 97 2.66 -8.45 23.11
N ALA A 98 1.92 -7.82 22.20
CA ALA A 98 2.43 -6.72 21.38
C ALA A 98 2.78 -5.46 22.20
N THR A 99 2.08 -5.21 23.29
CA THR A 99 2.29 -4.05 24.17
C THR A 99 3.40 -4.27 25.20
N THR A 100 3.71 -5.54 25.52
CA THR A 100 4.64 -5.88 26.60
C THR A 100 6.06 -6.18 26.13
N LYS A 101 6.24 -6.49 24.84
CA LYS A 101 7.54 -6.89 24.27
C LYS A 101 8.09 -5.82 23.33
N THR A 102 9.36 -5.48 23.56
CA THR A 102 10.07 -4.43 22.76
C THR A 102 10.71 -5.03 21.53
N TYR A 103 11.40 -6.15 21.66
CA TYR A 103 12.16 -6.79 20.58
C TYR A 103 11.37 -7.97 20.00
N TRP A 104 11.24 -7.99 18.70
CA TRP A 104 10.46 -9.01 18.00
C TRP A 104 11.31 -9.67 16.91
N ALA A 105 11.01 -10.94 16.68
CA ALA A 105 11.60 -11.69 15.57
C ALA A 105 10.54 -12.62 14.95
N ALA A 106 10.69 -12.92 13.66
CA ALA A 106 9.99 -13.99 12.99
C ALA A 106 11.02 -14.98 12.44
N VAL A 107 10.78 -16.28 12.63
CA VAL A 107 11.72 -17.33 12.19
C VAL A 107 11.02 -18.47 11.49
N GLY A 108 11.70 -19.09 10.54
CA GLY A 108 11.20 -20.25 9.81
C GLY A 108 12.33 -21.03 9.15
N SER A 109 12.18 -22.34 9.01
CA SER A 109 13.14 -23.21 8.34
C SER A 109 12.64 -23.62 6.96
N GLY A 110 13.54 -23.80 6.00
CA GLY A 110 13.19 -24.14 4.62
C GLY A 110 12.23 -23.14 3.96
N PRO A 111 11.13 -23.57 3.31
CA PRO A 111 10.15 -22.69 2.68
C PRO A 111 9.52 -21.68 3.65
N ASN A 112 9.45 -22.02 4.93
CA ASN A 112 8.87 -21.15 5.96
C ASN A 112 9.73 -19.92 6.30
N LYS A 113 10.98 -19.85 5.81
CA LYS A 113 11.77 -18.63 5.89
C LYS A 113 11.08 -17.49 5.12
N ALA A 114 10.45 -17.79 3.99
CA ALA A 114 9.65 -16.80 3.24
C ALA A 114 8.46 -16.28 4.07
N SER A 115 7.81 -17.14 4.86
CA SER A 115 6.75 -16.70 5.80
C SER A 115 7.30 -15.77 6.88
N ALA A 116 8.45 -16.12 7.46
CA ALA A 116 9.11 -15.30 8.47
C ALA A 116 9.48 -13.92 7.91
N ASP A 117 9.99 -13.85 6.68
CA ASP A 117 10.32 -12.60 6.00
C ASP A 117 9.08 -11.73 5.76
N GLU A 118 7.98 -12.32 5.28
CA GLU A 118 6.74 -11.58 5.04
C GLU A 118 6.10 -11.11 6.36
N ILE A 119 6.06 -11.97 7.38
CA ILE A 119 5.56 -11.61 8.71
C ILE A 119 6.40 -10.45 9.29
N ARG A 120 7.73 -10.51 9.18
CA ARG A 120 8.61 -9.42 9.60
C ARG A 120 8.27 -8.10 8.90
N ILE A 121 8.15 -8.11 7.58
CA ILE A 121 7.80 -6.92 6.79
C ILE A 121 6.47 -6.36 7.29
N LYS A 122 5.46 -7.22 7.37
CA LYS A 122 4.10 -6.82 7.77
C LYS A 122 4.05 -6.23 9.17
N LEU A 123 4.70 -6.87 10.13
CA LEU A 123 4.76 -6.38 11.50
C LEU A 123 5.56 -5.07 11.61
N SER A 124 6.64 -4.93 10.83
CA SER A 124 7.41 -3.67 10.79
C SER A 124 6.57 -2.51 10.25
N GLU A 125 5.81 -2.75 9.18
CA GLU A 125 4.94 -1.75 8.55
C GLU A 125 3.73 -1.40 9.43
N LEU A 126 3.06 -2.41 10.01
CA LEU A 126 1.83 -2.22 10.78
C LEU A 126 2.09 -1.73 12.21
N CYS A 127 3.16 -2.21 12.86
CA CYS A 127 3.43 -1.96 14.27
C CYS A 127 4.55 -0.95 14.52
N TYR A 128 5.22 -0.46 13.46
CA TYR A 128 6.33 0.50 13.55
C TYR A 128 7.46 0.03 14.47
N LYS A 129 7.84 -1.24 14.32
CA LYS A 129 8.93 -1.85 15.08
C LYS A 129 10.02 -2.36 14.16
N THR A 130 11.26 -2.30 14.62
CA THR A 130 12.38 -3.01 13.98
C THR A 130 12.28 -4.48 14.38
N ILE A 131 12.15 -5.36 13.41
CA ILE A 131 11.91 -6.79 13.61
C ILE A 131 12.93 -7.56 12.78
N SER A 132 13.62 -8.54 13.40
CA SER A 132 14.51 -9.44 12.66
C SER A 132 13.74 -10.59 12.03
N SER A 133 14.31 -11.16 10.98
CA SER A 133 13.84 -12.40 10.36
C SER A 133 15.03 -13.30 10.08
N ASP A 134 15.01 -14.50 10.68
CA ASP A 134 16.12 -15.43 10.64
C ASP A 134 15.64 -16.86 10.34
N TYR A 135 16.57 -17.76 10.03
CA TYR A 135 16.30 -19.18 10.13
C TYR A 135 16.15 -19.58 11.61
N VAL A 136 15.33 -20.59 11.90
CA VAL A 136 15.13 -21.06 13.28
C VAL A 136 16.45 -21.51 13.88
N GLU A 137 17.23 -22.24 13.12
CA GLU A 137 18.54 -22.79 13.49
C GLU A 137 19.60 -21.73 13.77
N ASP A 138 19.52 -20.57 13.13
CA ASP A 138 20.47 -19.46 13.31
C ASP A 138 20.10 -18.59 14.51
N LYS A 139 18.81 -18.40 14.78
CA LYS A 139 18.32 -17.45 15.80
C LYS A 139 18.84 -17.74 17.20
N LYS A 140 19.05 -19.00 17.56
CA LYS A 140 19.60 -19.37 18.87
C LYS A 140 21.01 -18.86 19.14
N HIS A 141 21.73 -18.47 18.11
CA HIS A 141 23.09 -17.91 18.16
C HIS A 141 23.10 -16.39 18.10
N ILE A 142 21.98 -15.75 17.78
CA ILE A 142 21.88 -14.32 17.52
C ILE A 142 20.85 -13.71 18.47
N ASP A 143 21.34 -12.81 19.32
CA ASP A 143 20.50 -11.77 19.97
C ASP A 143 19.31 -12.29 20.81
N LEU A 144 19.58 -13.24 21.73
CA LEU A 144 18.57 -13.77 22.66
C LEU A 144 18.51 -13.01 23.99
N SER A 145 19.32 -11.95 24.18
CA SER A 145 19.57 -11.33 25.47
C SER A 145 18.44 -10.45 26.02
N SER A 146 17.44 -10.10 25.21
CA SER A 146 16.49 -9.03 25.53
C SER A 146 15.03 -9.48 25.70
N GLU A 147 14.81 -10.71 26.14
CA GLU A 147 13.46 -11.28 26.30
C GLU A 147 12.56 -11.07 25.07
N PRO A 148 12.98 -11.46 23.87
CA PRO A 148 12.27 -11.14 22.65
C PRO A 148 10.94 -11.89 22.53
N LEU A 149 10.03 -11.35 21.72
CA LEU A 149 8.91 -12.08 21.17
C LEU A 149 9.37 -12.74 19.89
N ILE A 150 9.26 -14.07 19.78
CA ILE A 150 9.66 -14.83 18.59
C ILE A 150 8.44 -15.54 18.02
N ILE A 151 8.10 -15.25 16.76
CA ILE A 151 7.08 -15.98 16.01
C ILE A 151 7.77 -17.06 15.18
N VAL A 152 7.45 -18.33 15.45
CA VAL A 152 8.04 -19.50 14.81
C VAL A 152 7.06 -20.06 13.78
N CYS A 153 7.45 -20.07 12.51
CA CYS A 153 6.71 -20.64 11.39
C CYS A 153 7.13 -22.12 11.23
N ALA A 154 6.42 -23.04 11.90
CA ALA A 154 6.76 -24.46 11.93
C ALA A 154 5.76 -25.35 11.15
N ALA A 155 4.58 -24.84 10.76
CA ALA A 155 3.62 -25.62 9.98
C ALA A 155 4.23 -26.05 8.63
N GLY A 156 3.96 -27.29 8.23
CA GLY A 156 4.51 -27.92 7.03
C GLY A 156 5.88 -28.55 7.19
N ALA A 157 6.64 -28.25 8.26
CA ALA A 157 7.91 -28.91 8.53
C ALA A 157 7.71 -30.41 8.84
N ARG A 158 8.58 -31.26 8.34
CA ARG A 158 8.46 -32.72 8.40
C ARG A 158 9.74 -33.42 8.86
N GLY A 159 9.63 -34.69 9.18
CA GLY A 159 10.77 -35.55 9.50
C GLY A 159 11.57 -35.05 10.69
N THR A 160 12.89 -34.98 10.54
CA THR A 160 13.81 -34.52 11.59
C THR A 160 13.74 -33.02 11.82
N VAL A 161 13.38 -32.24 10.78
CA VAL A 161 13.34 -30.76 10.83
C VAL A 161 12.38 -30.26 11.91
N ILE A 162 11.18 -30.85 12.02
CA ILE A 162 10.23 -30.45 13.08
C ILE A 162 10.79 -30.71 14.48
N GLY A 163 11.53 -31.84 14.66
CA GLY A 163 12.19 -32.13 15.94
C GLY A 163 13.26 -31.12 16.32
N ASP A 164 13.99 -30.61 15.34
CA ASP A 164 15.02 -29.59 15.55
C ASP A 164 14.37 -28.22 15.86
N ILE A 165 13.30 -27.85 15.16
CA ILE A 165 12.54 -26.63 15.47
C ILE A 165 11.99 -26.68 16.92
N ILE A 166 11.51 -27.83 17.39
CA ILE A 166 11.03 -27.99 18.77
C ILE A 166 12.16 -27.76 19.78
N LYS A 167 13.35 -28.37 19.56
CA LYS A 167 14.54 -28.16 20.39
C LYS A 167 14.95 -26.69 20.43
N ASP A 168 15.00 -26.05 19.26
CA ASP A 168 15.37 -24.63 19.17
C ASP A 168 14.33 -23.74 19.85
N THR A 169 13.04 -24.06 19.75
CA THR A 169 11.97 -23.39 20.50
C THR A 169 12.16 -23.51 22.02
N ALA A 170 12.56 -24.69 22.50
CA ALA A 170 12.90 -24.89 23.92
C ALA A 170 14.12 -24.04 24.34
N ILE A 171 15.13 -23.89 23.48
CA ILE A 171 16.28 -23.02 23.71
C ILE A 171 15.83 -21.55 23.80
N PHE A 172 14.97 -21.09 22.88
CA PHE A 172 14.42 -19.73 22.94
C PHE A 172 13.72 -19.46 24.28
N GLN A 173 12.86 -20.37 24.71
CA GLN A 173 12.14 -20.26 25.99
C GLN A 173 13.11 -20.28 27.19
N ALA A 174 14.15 -21.11 27.17
CA ALA A 174 15.17 -21.15 28.21
C ALA A 174 15.96 -19.82 28.32
N HIS A 175 16.10 -19.08 27.23
CA HIS A 175 16.64 -17.73 27.16
C HIS A 175 15.59 -16.63 27.43
N LYS A 176 14.47 -16.98 28.06
CA LYS A 176 13.36 -16.07 28.41
C LYS A 176 12.64 -15.41 27.21
N ALA A 177 12.82 -15.91 26.01
CA ALA A 177 12.00 -15.47 24.89
C ALA A 177 10.54 -15.87 25.10
N THR A 178 9.62 -15.00 24.72
CA THR A 178 8.21 -15.35 24.61
C THR A 178 7.96 -15.88 23.21
N VAL A 179 7.66 -17.15 23.10
CA VAL A 179 7.55 -17.82 21.78
C VAL A 179 6.09 -18.02 21.41
N VAL A 180 5.73 -17.64 20.20
CA VAL A 180 4.45 -17.92 19.54
C VAL A 180 4.72 -18.87 18.38
N VAL A 181 4.08 -20.02 18.33
CA VAL A 181 4.34 -21.04 17.32
C VAL A 181 3.13 -21.22 16.41
N ILE A 182 3.37 -21.36 15.11
CA ILE A 182 2.40 -21.77 14.12
C ILE A 182 2.79 -23.19 13.70
N ALA A 183 1.94 -24.17 14.01
CA ALA A 183 2.22 -25.59 13.81
C ALA A 183 1.07 -26.31 13.10
N ASN A 184 1.32 -27.49 12.57
CA ASN A 184 0.27 -28.32 12.01
C ASN A 184 -0.73 -28.78 13.07
N GLU A 185 -1.98 -29.00 12.68
CA GLU A 185 -2.99 -29.68 13.50
C GLU A 185 -2.42 -31.02 14.02
N GLY A 186 -2.54 -31.24 15.35
CA GLY A 186 -2.03 -32.42 16.04
C GLY A 186 -0.57 -32.36 16.50
N GLU A 187 0.16 -31.26 16.20
CA GLU A 187 1.54 -31.08 16.67
C GLU A 187 1.56 -30.36 18.01
N ASN A 188 1.50 -31.07 19.12
CA ASN A 188 1.37 -30.52 20.47
C ASN A 188 2.71 -30.41 21.22
N ARG A 189 3.82 -30.90 20.66
CA ARG A 189 5.14 -30.90 21.32
C ARG A 189 5.71 -29.50 21.57
N PHE A 190 5.15 -28.46 20.97
CA PHE A 190 5.52 -27.07 21.22
C PHE A 190 4.88 -26.49 22.49
N GLU A 191 3.75 -27.02 22.96
CA GLU A 191 2.97 -26.46 24.06
C GLU A 191 3.78 -26.20 25.34
N PRO A 192 4.74 -27.03 25.77
CA PRO A 192 5.55 -26.77 26.96
C PRO A 192 6.49 -25.56 26.83
N TYR A 193 6.80 -25.12 25.60
CA TYR A 193 7.84 -24.13 25.32
C TYR A 193 7.28 -22.83 24.74
N ALA A 194 6.04 -22.82 24.32
CA ALA A 194 5.41 -21.67 23.67
C ALA A 194 4.37 -21.01 24.56
N ALA A 195 4.29 -19.69 24.51
CA ALA A 195 3.24 -18.93 25.14
C ALA A 195 1.88 -19.12 24.46
N ASP A 196 1.89 -19.33 23.13
CA ASP A 196 0.72 -19.69 22.32
C ASP A 196 1.14 -20.59 21.16
N VAL A 197 0.27 -21.56 20.85
CA VAL A 197 0.40 -22.40 19.66
C VAL A 197 -0.87 -22.25 18.81
N PHE A 198 -0.68 -21.93 17.53
CA PHE A 198 -1.75 -21.85 16.54
C PHE A 198 -1.67 -23.05 15.60
N HIS A 199 -2.61 -23.95 15.74
CA HIS A 199 -2.70 -25.14 14.91
C HIS A 199 -3.40 -24.82 13.59
N VAL A 200 -2.73 -25.07 12.47
CA VAL A 200 -3.24 -24.84 11.12
C VAL A 200 -3.41 -26.16 10.37
N PRO A 201 -4.30 -26.25 9.37
CA PRO A 201 -4.48 -27.44 8.57
C PRO A 201 -3.17 -27.94 7.94
N ILE A 202 -3.06 -29.26 7.80
CA ILE A 202 -1.89 -29.89 7.19
C ILE A 202 -1.97 -29.72 5.67
N VAL A 203 -0.90 -29.17 5.09
CA VAL A 203 -0.73 -29.01 3.65
C VAL A 203 0.68 -29.44 3.24
N SER A 204 0.94 -29.51 1.94
CA SER A 204 2.29 -29.72 1.42
C SER A 204 3.25 -28.66 1.91
N GLU A 205 4.50 -29.03 2.17
CA GLU A 205 5.53 -28.16 2.72
C GLU A 205 5.67 -26.83 1.95
N HIS A 206 5.63 -26.88 0.62
CA HIS A 206 5.77 -25.70 -0.24
C HIS A 206 4.53 -24.80 -0.27
N PHE A 207 3.37 -25.24 0.22
CA PHE A 207 2.17 -24.42 0.42
C PHE A 207 1.96 -23.97 1.87
N ALA A 208 2.66 -24.59 2.81
CA ALA A 208 2.59 -24.20 4.22
C ALA A 208 2.92 -22.70 4.48
N PRO A 209 3.82 -22.05 3.70
CA PRO A 209 4.02 -20.60 3.83
C PRO A 209 2.74 -19.77 3.73
N ILE A 210 1.75 -20.17 2.94
CA ILE A 210 0.46 -19.47 2.84
C ILE A 210 -0.24 -19.44 4.21
N LEU A 211 -0.30 -20.56 4.89
CA LEU A 211 -1.01 -20.71 6.16
C LEU A 211 -0.24 -20.06 7.33
N ASN A 212 1.09 -20.26 7.39
CA ASN A 212 1.94 -19.59 8.37
C ASN A 212 1.81 -18.06 8.26
N THR A 213 1.92 -17.53 7.06
CA THR A 213 1.82 -16.08 6.82
C THR A 213 0.46 -15.52 7.20
N LEU A 214 -0.64 -16.25 6.91
CA LEU A 214 -1.98 -15.79 7.26
C LEU A 214 -2.17 -15.60 8.77
N VAL A 215 -1.67 -16.53 9.58
CA VAL A 215 -1.68 -16.37 11.04
C VAL A 215 -0.89 -15.13 11.46
N GLY A 216 0.29 -14.94 10.88
CA GLY A 216 1.12 -13.75 11.12
C GLY A 216 0.46 -12.44 10.71
N HIS A 217 -0.24 -12.41 9.59
CA HIS A 217 -1.01 -11.23 9.14
C HIS A 217 -2.16 -10.88 10.10
N ILE A 218 -2.92 -11.89 10.56
CA ILE A 218 -4.00 -11.68 11.53
C ILE A 218 -3.42 -11.21 12.86
N TRP A 219 -2.34 -11.84 13.32
CA TRP A 219 -1.65 -11.46 14.55
C TRP A 219 -1.14 -10.00 14.46
N GLY A 220 -0.52 -9.62 13.34
CA GLY A 220 -0.03 -8.27 13.07
C GLY A 220 -1.13 -7.21 13.06
N TYR A 221 -2.27 -7.52 12.48
CA TYR A 221 -3.44 -6.64 12.51
C TYR A 221 -3.90 -6.31 13.94
N TYR A 222 -4.06 -7.34 14.78
CA TYR A 222 -4.47 -7.13 16.17
C TYR A 222 -3.37 -6.52 17.04
N ALA A 223 -2.11 -6.80 16.75
CA ALA A 223 -0.98 -6.15 17.40
C ALA A 223 -0.96 -4.64 17.13
N ALA A 224 -1.15 -4.26 15.86
CA ALA A 224 -1.24 -2.85 15.47
C ALA A 224 -2.41 -2.14 16.15
N MET A 225 -3.58 -2.80 16.23
CA MET A 225 -4.74 -2.26 16.95
C MET A 225 -4.46 -2.07 18.45
N ALA A 226 -3.81 -3.04 19.10
CA ALA A 226 -3.49 -2.95 20.51
C ALA A 226 -2.50 -1.81 20.82
N ILE A 227 -1.51 -1.61 19.94
CA ILE A 227 -0.54 -0.51 20.05
C ILE A 227 -1.25 0.85 19.88
N ASP A 228 -2.15 0.96 18.89
CA ASP A 228 -2.87 2.18 18.60
C ASP A 228 -3.92 2.55 19.67
N GLU A 229 -4.48 1.58 20.36
CA GLU A 229 -5.49 1.80 21.41
C GLU A 229 -4.96 2.67 22.56
N GLY A 230 -3.71 2.48 22.96
CA GLY A 230 -3.06 3.32 24.00
C GLY A 230 -2.94 4.78 23.57
N SER A 231 -2.49 5.01 22.34
CA SER A 231 -2.39 6.35 21.75
C SER A 231 -3.77 7.03 21.64
N ARG A 232 -4.78 6.33 21.13
CA ARG A 232 -6.15 6.87 21.02
C ARG A 232 -6.78 7.21 22.36
N PHE A 233 -6.53 6.41 23.39
CA PHE A 233 -7.03 6.67 24.74
C PHE A 233 -6.49 8.00 25.28
N LEU A 234 -5.17 8.24 25.16
CA LEU A 234 -4.56 9.50 25.61
C LEU A 234 -4.99 10.69 24.73
N TYR A 235 -5.11 10.47 23.40
CA TYR A 235 -5.57 11.50 22.47
C TYR A 235 -7.01 11.94 22.77
N GLY A 236 -7.90 10.98 23.05
CA GLY A 236 -9.28 11.28 23.42
C GLY A 236 -9.36 12.17 24.67
N PHE A 237 -8.58 11.85 25.69
CA PHE A 237 -8.50 12.67 26.89
C PHE A 237 -7.89 14.06 26.63
N ASN A 238 -6.79 14.14 25.91
CA ASN A 238 -6.17 15.42 25.53
C ASN A 238 -7.17 16.35 24.83
N LYS A 239 -7.89 15.80 23.84
CA LYS A 239 -8.92 16.54 23.09
C LYS A 239 -10.06 17.02 24.01
N ASP A 240 -10.51 16.18 24.92
CA ASP A 240 -11.63 16.50 25.84
C ASP A 240 -11.22 17.57 26.85
N ILE A 241 -10.01 17.51 27.42
CA ILE A 241 -9.50 18.52 28.34
C ILE A 241 -9.28 19.86 27.62
N ARG A 242 -8.67 19.86 26.41
CA ARG A 242 -8.51 21.09 25.63
C ARG A 242 -9.85 21.76 25.34
N LYS A 243 -10.84 20.99 24.90
CA LYS A 243 -12.18 21.52 24.70
C LYS A 243 -12.77 22.12 25.97
N THR A 244 -12.58 21.45 27.12
CA THR A 244 -13.06 21.97 28.41
C THR A 244 -12.39 23.30 28.77
N VAL A 245 -11.10 23.44 28.55
CA VAL A 245 -10.36 24.69 28.77
C VAL A 245 -10.87 25.80 27.82
N ASP A 246 -11.04 25.50 26.54
CA ASP A 246 -11.55 26.45 25.55
C ASP A 246 -12.98 26.89 25.86
N ASP A 247 -13.86 25.99 26.27
CA ASP A 247 -15.25 26.29 26.66
C ASP A 247 -15.32 27.22 27.88
N TYR A 248 -14.38 27.10 28.84
CA TYR A 248 -14.28 28.01 29.98
C TYR A 248 -13.71 29.36 29.60
N ALA A 249 -12.66 29.39 28.80
CA ALA A 249 -12.08 30.63 28.27
C ALA A 249 -13.13 31.46 27.50
N ASN A 250 -13.97 30.80 26.68
CA ASN A 250 -15.06 31.43 25.95
C ASN A 250 -16.16 32.01 26.85
N LYS A 251 -16.27 31.55 28.08
CA LYS A 251 -17.16 32.11 29.10
C LYS A 251 -16.53 33.24 29.89
N GLY A 252 -15.28 33.61 29.61
CA GLY A 252 -14.53 34.66 30.31
C GLY A 252 -14.01 34.22 31.69
N MET A 253 -13.97 32.91 31.97
CA MET A 253 -13.49 32.35 33.22
C MET A 253 -11.99 32.08 33.16
N ASP A 254 -11.28 32.32 34.26
CA ASP A 254 -9.84 32.05 34.37
C ASP A 254 -9.58 30.54 34.50
N VAL A 255 -8.45 30.09 33.94
CA VAL A 255 -7.95 28.70 34.05
C VAL A 255 -7.76 28.29 35.53
N TYR A 256 -7.46 29.23 36.43
CA TYR A 256 -7.38 28.98 37.87
C TYR A 256 -8.74 28.55 38.43
N GLU A 257 -9.82 29.19 38.02
CA GLU A 257 -11.18 28.83 38.46
C GLU A 257 -11.55 27.44 37.96
N LEU A 258 -11.18 27.10 36.70
CA LEU A 258 -11.41 25.77 36.12
C LEU A 258 -10.81 24.63 36.95
N ILE A 259 -9.54 24.74 37.40
CA ILE A 259 -8.90 23.67 38.18
C ILE A 259 -9.47 23.53 39.60
N LEU A 260 -10.20 24.51 40.09
CA LEU A 260 -10.92 24.45 41.36
C LEU A 260 -12.29 23.80 41.22
N GLU A 261 -12.86 23.78 40.02
CA GLU A 261 -14.15 23.20 39.74
C GLU A 261 -14.20 21.70 40.10
N LYS A 262 -15.22 21.32 40.84
CA LYS A 262 -15.42 19.92 41.26
C LYS A 262 -15.59 19.01 40.05
N SER A 263 -16.35 19.42 39.05
CA SER A 263 -16.60 18.69 37.80
C SER A 263 -15.30 18.40 37.03
N PHE A 264 -14.39 19.39 36.93
CA PHE A 264 -13.09 19.22 36.31
C PHE A 264 -12.22 18.21 37.08
N ARG A 265 -12.13 18.36 38.39
CA ARG A 265 -11.35 17.45 39.25
C ARG A 265 -11.88 16.01 39.20
N GLU A 266 -13.19 15.81 39.15
CA GLU A 266 -13.81 14.51 38.98
C GLU A 266 -13.49 13.88 37.62
N LYS A 267 -13.50 14.67 36.54
CA LYS A 267 -13.08 14.24 35.19
C LYS A 267 -11.62 13.76 35.20
N ILE A 268 -10.70 14.54 35.78
CA ILE A 268 -9.28 14.16 35.90
C ILE A 268 -9.13 12.89 36.77
N ALA A 269 -9.85 12.80 37.88
CA ALA A 269 -9.79 11.65 38.77
C ALA A 269 -10.33 10.36 38.11
N PHE A 270 -11.38 10.48 37.32
CA PHE A 270 -11.92 9.36 36.55
C PHE A 270 -10.91 8.87 35.53
N PHE A 271 -10.33 9.78 34.74
CA PHE A 271 -9.29 9.41 33.76
C PHE A 271 -8.07 8.77 34.47
N TYR A 272 -7.63 9.32 35.61
CA TYR A 272 -6.55 8.72 36.38
C TYR A 272 -6.84 7.27 36.78
N LYS A 273 -8.08 6.97 37.19
CA LYS A 273 -8.50 5.61 37.56
C LYS A 273 -8.39 4.67 36.36
N GLU A 274 -8.89 5.10 35.20
CA GLU A 274 -8.85 4.29 33.96
C GLU A 274 -7.41 4.13 33.45
N PHE A 275 -6.61 5.20 33.47
CA PHE A 275 -5.19 5.15 33.10
C PHE A 275 -4.42 4.16 33.97
N ARG A 276 -4.64 4.20 35.31
CA ARG A 276 -4.02 3.27 36.22
C ARG A 276 -4.45 1.82 35.96
N ARG A 277 -5.71 1.58 35.69
CA ARG A 277 -6.22 0.25 35.33
C ARG A 277 -5.53 -0.26 34.07
N LYS A 278 -5.57 0.52 32.99
CA LYS A 278 -4.93 0.15 31.71
C LYS A 278 -3.41 -0.07 31.83
N LYS A 279 -2.74 0.67 32.70
CA LYS A 279 -1.32 0.47 33.02
C LYS A 279 -1.10 -0.87 33.72
N GLY A 280 -1.96 -1.22 34.67
CA GLY A 280 -1.92 -2.51 35.39
C GLY A 280 -2.22 -3.70 34.47
N ASP A 281 -3.08 -3.53 33.48
CA ASP A 281 -3.45 -4.55 32.48
C ASP A 281 -2.44 -4.65 31.30
N ASN A 282 -1.31 -3.95 31.38
CA ASN A 282 -0.32 -3.86 30.31
C ASN A 282 -0.90 -3.41 28.95
N SER A 283 -1.94 -2.58 28.95
CA SER A 283 -2.59 -2.08 27.73
C SER A 283 -1.81 -0.96 27.03
N PHE A 284 -0.74 -0.45 27.64
CA PHE A 284 0.12 0.56 27.02
C PHE A 284 1.39 -0.07 26.48
N PRO A 285 1.81 0.31 25.26
CA PRO A 285 3.08 -0.12 24.69
C PRO A 285 4.26 0.32 25.58
N SER A 286 5.30 -0.53 25.64
CA SER A 286 6.57 -0.19 26.30
C SER A 286 7.20 1.11 25.77
N ALA A 287 6.86 1.50 24.55
CA ALA A 287 7.28 2.76 23.92
C ALA A 287 6.82 4.03 24.69
N MET A 288 5.77 3.95 25.52
CA MET A 288 5.36 5.08 26.36
C MET A 288 6.46 5.52 27.35
N GLY A 289 7.33 4.60 27.75
CA GLY A 289 8.40 4.87 28.71
C GLY A 289 7.92 4.98 30.16
N LEU A 290 8.84 4.72 31.08
CA LEU A 290 8.55 4.79 32.53
C LEU A 290 8.40 6.25 33.01
N GLU A 291 9.24 7.15 32.47
CA GLU A 291 9.24 8.58 32.82
C GLU A 291 7.90 9.22 32.44
N ALA A 292 7.47 9.09 31.20
CA ALA A 292 6.20 9.65 30.74
C ALA A 292 5.00 9.11 31.53
N ALA A 293 5.02 7.82 31.90
CA ALA A 293 3.97 7.21 32.72
C ALA A 293 3.97 7.71 34.17
N SER A 294 5.16 8.01 34.72
CA SER A 294 5.33 8.60 36.04
C SER A 294 4.85 10.04 36.04
N ASP A 295 5.34 10.85 35.13
CA ASP A 295 4.98 12.26 34.99
C ASP A 295 3.47 12.44 34.80
N LEU A 296 2.86 11.67 33.88
CA LEU A 296 1.42 11.72 33.69
C LEU A 296 0.64 11.35 34.97
N THR A 297 1.14 10.36 35.73
CA THR A 297 0.55 9.98 37.03
C THR A 297 0.59 11.11 38.02
N LEU A 298 1.72 11.83 38.15
CA LEU A 298 1.89 12.98 39.06
C LEU A 298 0.99 14.15 38.62
N LEU A 299 1.01 14.50 37.35
CA LEU A 299 0.21 15.60 36.81
C LEU A 299 -1.30 15.39 37.03
N LEU A 300 -1.80 14.18 36.84
CA LEU A 300 -3.21 13.84 37.09
C LEU A 300 -3.55 13.93 38.60
N LYS A 301 -2.61 13.63 39.51
CA LYS A 301 -2.81 13.78 40.94
C LYS A 301 -2.82 15.26 41.36
N TYR A 302 -1.92 16.09 40.81
CA TYR A 302 -1.90 17.55 41.04
C TYR A 302 -3.22 18.18 40.57
N LEU A 303 -3.63 17.94 39.35
CA LEU A 303 -4.85 18.52 38.78
C LEU A 303 -6.15 18.00 39.42
N SER A 304 -6.12 16.80 40.00
CA SER A 304 -7.26 16.31 40.81
C SER A 304 -7.26 16.80 42.26
N GLY A 305 -6.27 17.60 42.69
CA GLY A 305 -6.15 18.15 44.01
C GLY A 305 -5.70 17.12 45.09
N ARG A 306 -5.03 16.05 44.69
CA ARG A 306 -4.55 14.97 45.58
C ARG A 306 -3.12 15.18 46.06
N LEU A 307 -2.38 16.09 45.44
CA LEU A 307 -1.03 16.49 45.83
C LEU A 307 -0.99 17.99 46.13
N PRO A 308 -0.16 18.43 47.11
CA PRO A 308 0.04 19.85 47.39
C PRO A 308 0.68 20.55 46.19
N VAL A 309 0.12 21.68 45.78
CA VAL A 309 0.61 22.44 44.61
C VAL A 309 2.02 22.98 44.81
N SER A 310 2.44 23.18 46.10
CA SER A 310 3.81 23.55 46.47
C SER A 310 4.88 22.58 45.98
N ASP A 311 4.54 21.29 45.90
CA ASP A 311 5.50 20.24 45.56
C ASP A 311 5.69 20.13 44.03
N PHE A 312 4.82 20.77 43.26
CA PHE A 312 4.91 20.77 41.78
C PHE A 312 6.23 21.37 41.28
N GLU A 313 6.75 22.40 41.97
CA GLU A 313 8.02 23.03 41.61
C GLU A 313 9.21 22.08 41.83
N ILE A 314 9.11 21.21 42.84
CA ILE A 314 10.13 20.18 43.12
C ILE A 314 10.13 19.13 42.02
N ASP A 315 8.94 18.67 41.63
CA ASP A 315 8.81 17.58 40.64
C ASP A 315 9.08 18.03 39.17
N PHE A 316 8.70 19.29 38.84
CA PHE A 316 8.71 19.76 37.42
C PHE A 316 9.53 21.05 37.18
N GLY A 317 10.20 21.59 38.20
CA GLY A 317 11.04 22.78 38.07
C GLY A 317 10.30 24.08 37.71
N LYS A 318 8.97 24.09 37.82
CA LYS A 318 8.11 25.26 37.54
C LYS A 318 7.11 25.48 38.66
N LYS A 319 6.76 26.75 38.92
CA LYS A 319 5.73 27.07 39.94
C LYS A 319 4.41 26.35 39.63
N GLY A 320 3.78 25.81 40.65
CA GLY A 320 2.51 25.08 40.59
C GLY A 320 1.29 25.96 40.29
N THR A 321 1.36 26.80 39.25
CA THR A 321 0.20 27.55 38.77
C THR A 321 -0.71 26.68 37.93
N ALA A 322 -1.99 27.00 37.86
CA ALA A 322 -2.98 26.31 37.04
C ALA A 322 -2.51 26.16 35.57
N LEU A 323 -1.97 27.25 35.02
CA LEU A 323 -1.47 27.30 33.65
C LEU A 323 -0.26 26.37 33.45
N ASN A 324 0.72 26.41 34.39
CA ASN A 324 1.91 25.54 34.27
C ASN A 324 1.55 24.05 34.40
N MET A 325 0.62 23.70 35.28
CA MET A 325 0.15 22.33 35.44
C MET A 325 -0.57 21.81 34.20
N LEU A 326 -1.43 22.63 33.58
CA LEU A 326 -2.13 22.25 32.36
C LEU A 326 -1.20 22.19 31.14
N ASN A 327 -0.29 23.16 30.99
CA ASN A 327 0.69 23.14 29.89
C ASN A 327 1.57 21.89 29.98
N ARG A 328 2.09 21.55 31.19
CA ARG A 328 2.89 20.33 31.37
C ARG A 328 2.07 19.07 31.09
N LEU A 329 0.78 19.04 31.49
CA LEU A 329 -0.12 17.93 31.13
C LEU A 329 -0.24 17.78 29.61
N PHE A 330 -0.46 18.86 28.86
CA PHE A 330 -0.59 18.81 27.41
C PHE A 330 0.72 18.42 26.73
N GLU A 331 1.87 18.89 27.22
CA GLU A 331 3.19 18.47 26.77
C GLU A 331 3.38 16.96 26.97
N CYS A 332 3.20 16.47 28.18
CA CYS A 332 3.37 15.06 28.54
C CYS A 332 2.40 14.15 27.76
N LEU A 333 1.13 14.55 27.59
CA LEU A 333 0.17 13.81 26.75
C LEU A 333 0.60 13.81 25.28
N GLY A 334 1.07 14.94 24.76
CA GLY A 334 1.55 15.06 23.38
C GLY A 334 2.76 14.15 23.12
N GLU A 335 3.75 14.19 23.99
CA GLU A 335 4.94 13.33 23.92
C GLU A 335 4.56 11.84 23.99
N SER A 336 3.71 11.48 24.97
CA SER A 336 3.24 10.09 25.14
C SER A 336 2.45 9.58 23.93
N ILE A 337 1.57 10.42 23.36
CA ILE A 337 0.80 10.09 22.16
C ILE A 337 1.76 9.89 20.99
N ASN A 338 2.72 10.79 20.76
CA ASN A 338 3.67 10.72 19.65
C ASN A 338 4.56 9.49 19.73
N CYS A 339 5.03 9.10 20.94
CA CYS A 339 5.83 7.90 21.13
C CYS A 339 5.07 6.60 20.80
N MET A 340 3.75 6.59 20.98
CA MET A 340 2.91 5.42 20.76
C MET A 340 2.17 5.44 19.42
N SER A 341 1.97 6.63 18.82
CA SER A 341 1.19 6.73 17.59
C SER A 341 1.99 6.26 16.38
N ARG A 342 1.27 5.64 15.45
CA ARG A 342 1.80 5.35 14.13
C ARG A 342 1.76 6.65 13.31
N PRO A 343 2.85 7.05 12.65
CA PRO A 343 2.81 8.22 11.79
C PRO A 343 1.95 7.93 10.56
N VAL A 344 0.66 8.25 10.65
CA VAL A 344 -0.34 8.03 9.58
C VAL A 344 0.11 8.68 8.27
N ASP A 345 0.79 9.81 8.37
CA ASP A 345 1.33 10.50 7.20
C ASP A 345 2.45 9.73 6.51
N ALA A 346 3.30 9.01 7.26
CA ALA A 346 4.34 8.16 6.67
C ALA A 346 3.73 7.01 5.85
N ILE A 347 2.60 6.42 6.28
CA ILE A 347 1.90 5.38 5.51
C ILE A 347 1.31 5.97 4.22
N ARG A 348 0.73 7.16 4.28
CA ARG A 348 0.23 7.87 3.10
C ARG A 348 1.36 8.24 2.15
N HIS A 349 2.51 8.67 2.67
CA HIS A 349 3.70 8.96 1.87
C HIS A 349 4.31 7.70 1.26
N GLN A 350 4.38 6.58 1.98
CA GLN A 350 4.84 5.30 1.44
C GLN A 350 3.98 4.82 0.27
N ALA A 351 2.65 4.93 0.37
CA ALA A 351 1.76 4.60 -0.73
C ALA A 351 1.98 5.48 -1.97
N LYS A 352 2.38 6.74 -1.79
CA LYS A 352 2.73 7.66 -2.89
C LYS A 352 4.15 7.44 -3.42
N THR A 353 5.13 7.16 -2.56
CA THR A 353 6.53 6.98 -2.95
C THR A 353 6.79 5.66 -3.69
N VAL A 354 6.03 4.62 -3.43
CA VAL A 354 6.12 3.35 -4.20
C VAL A 354 5.63 3.52 -5.64
N THR A 355 4.77 4.51 -5.92
CA THR A 355 4.42 4.87 -7.30
C THR A 355 5.49 5.71 -7.99
N VAL A 356 6.43 6.29 -7.26
CA VAL A 356 7.60 6.96 -7.82
C VAL A 356 8.70 5.93 -8.00
N GLY A 357 8.59 5.12 -9.05
CA GLY A 357 9.66 4.21 -9.45
C GLY A 357 10.97 4.99 -9.58
N THR A 358 11.97 4.60 -8.81
CA THR A 358 13.30 5.20 -8.81
C THR A 358 14.15 4.82 -10.02
N SER A 359 13.63 3.98 -10.92
CA SER A 359 14.30 3.66 -12.17
C SER A 359 14.24 4.87 -13.11
N ARG A 360 15.26 5.69 -13.06
CA ARG A 360 15.55 6.59 -14.18
C ARG A 360 15.76 5.72 -15.40
N ILE A 361 14.89 5.86 -16.39
CA ILE A 361 15.08 5.21 -17.68
C ILE A 361 16.31 5.86 -18.30
N SER A 362 17.45 5.18 -18.22
CA SER A 362 18.69 5.56 -18.90
C SER A 362 18.67 5.14 -20.38
N GLU A 363 17.57 4.53 -20.84
CA GLU A 363 17.43 4.13 -22.24
C GLU A 363 17.27 5.37 -23.13
N LYS A 364 18.04 5.37 -24.22
CA LYS A 364 17.86 6.34 -25.31
C LYS A 364 16.44 6.26 -25.83
N VAL A 365 15.69 7.33 -25.69
CA VAL A 365 14.33 7.44 -26.21
C VAL A 365 14.43 8.19 -27.54
N GLU A 366 14.14 7.48 -28.64
CA GLU A 366 14.22 7.98 -30.02
C GLU A 366 12.87 7.74 -30.72
N GLY A 367 12.58 8.52 -31.75
CA GLY A 367 11.43 8.39 -32.62
C GLY A 367 10.49 9.60 -32.61
N ILE A 368 9.54 9.60 -33.56
CA ILE A 368 8.74 10.76 -33.95
C ILE A 368 8.03 11.47 -32.79
N LEU A 369 7.52 10.74 -31.79
CA LEU A 369 6.85 11.36 -30.63
C LEU A 369 7.86 11.99 -29.66
N PHE A 370 9.06 11.40 -29.52
CA PHE A 370 10.11 11.95 -28.65
C PHE A 370 10.85 13.11 -29.31
N GLU A 371 11.00 13.10 -30.63
CA GLU A 371 11.50 14.24 -31.40
C GLU A 371 10.56 15.43 -31.26
N ALA A 372 9.25 15.20 -31.33
CA ALA A 372 8.27 16.26 -31.09
C ALA A 372 8.38 16.83 -29.66
N LEU A 373 8.58 16.01 -28.63
CA LEU A 373 8.82 16.48 -27.26
C LEU A 373 10.09 17.35 -27.17
N THR A 374 11.16 16.93 -27.83
CA THR A 374 12.43 17.66 -27.87
C THR A 374 12.29 19.04 -28.52
N GLN A 375 11.46 19.19 -29.55
CA GLN A 375 11.15 20.49 -30.20
C GLN A 375 10.51 21.51 -29.23
N TYR A 376 9.88 21.03 -28.16
CA TYR A 376 9.30 21.86 -27.09
C TYR A 376 10.20 21.91 -25.84
N ASN A 377 11.49 21.53 -25.95
CA ASN A 377 12.43 21.45 -24.84
C ASN A 377 11.98 20.53 -23.69
N ILE A 378 11.22 19.48 -24.00
CA ILE A 378 10.72 18.52 -23.02
C ILE A 378 11.66 17.31 -23.02
N HIS A 379 12.29 17.05 -21.87
CA HIS A 379 13.14 15.89 -21.65
C HIS A 379 12.33 14.67 -21.16
N ALA A 380 12.82 13.48 -21.44
CA ALA A 380 12.17 12.24 -20.97
C ALA A 380 12.00 12.17 -19.45
N SER A 381 12.87 12.85 -18.69
CA SER A 381 12.76 12.99 -17.23
C SER A 381 11.53 13.78 -16.75
N GLN A 382 10.90 14.55 -17.63
CA GLN A 382 9.67 15.29 -17.37
C GLN A 382 8.41 14.49 -17.72
N LEU A 383 8.56 13.22 -18.06
CA LEU A 383 7.46 12.29 -18.30
C LEU A 383 7.35 11.30 -17.15
N ILE A 384 6.13 10.91 -16.81
CA ILE A 384 5.92 9.77 -15.91
C ILE A 384 6.42 8.51 -16.62
N ASN A 385 7.15 7.64 -15.95
CA ASN A 385 7.81 6.46 -16.54
C ASN A 385 6.87 5.61 -17.40
N ARG A 386 5.64 5.37 -16.92
CA ARG A 386 4.63 4.63 -17.70
C ARG A 386 4.29 5.31 -19.02
N ASN A 387 4.29 6.65 -19.07
CA ASN A 387 3.98 7.41 -20.27
C ASN A 387 5.07 7.24 -21.33
N ILE A 388 6.33 7.09 -20.93
CA ILE A 388 7.43 6.83 -21.88
C ILE A 388 7.18 5.52 -22.62
N MET A 389 6.77 4.47 -21.90
CA MET A 389 6.48 3.18 -22.53
C MET A 389 5.24 3.23 -23.43
N VAL A 390 4.20 3.94 -22.99
CA VAL A 390 3.00 4.18 -23.82
C VAL A 390 3.39 4.91 -25.11
N LEU A 391 4.20 5.97 -25.01
CA LEU A 391 4.67 6.71 -26.20
C LEU A 391 5.57 5.87 -27.10
N LYS A 392 6.46 5.02 -26.55
CA LYS A 392 7.25 4.04 -27.34
C LYS A 392 6.34 3.10 -28.14
N ASN A 393 5.26 2.62 -27.55
CA ASN A 393 4.32 1.75 -28.26
C ASN A 393 3.46 2.52 -29.29
N LEU A 394 3.00 3.73 -28.95
CA LEU A 394 2.19 4.56 -29.82
C LEU A 394 2.97 5.08 -31.04
N GLN A 395 4.25 5.42 -30.92
CA GLN A 395 5.02 5.89 -32.07
C GLN A 395 5.18 4.86 -33.17
N GLU A 396 5.09 3.55 -32.85
CA GLU A 396 5.14 2.48 -33.84
C GLU A 396 3.96 2.52 -34.83
N ILE A 397 2.84 3.12 -34.39
CA ILE A 397 1.62 3.26 -35.21
C ILE A 397 1.45 4.67 -35.80
N VAL A 398 2.27 5.65 -35.42
CA VAL A 398 2.20 7.03 -35.90
C VAL A 398 3.08 7.22 -37.11
N SER A 399 2.51 7.76 -38.23
CA SER A 399 3.25 8.08 -39.44
C SER A 399 3.75 9.52 -39.48
N ASP A 400 2.96 10.47 -38.94
CA ASP A 400 3.27 11.89 -39.06
C ASP A 400 2.59 12.71 -37.97
N ILE A 401 3.19 13.86 -37.59
CA ILE A 401 2.66 14.86 -36.68
C ILE A 401 2.35 16.13 -37.46
N LYS A 402 1.09 16.38 -37.71
CA LYS A 402 0.59 17.49 -38.54
C LYS A 402 0.50 18.83 -37.84
N GLY A 403 0.55 18.84 -36.53
CA GLY A 403 0.47 20.06 -35.74
C GLY A 403 0.45 19.80 -34.24
N ALA A 404 0.73 20.83 -33.47
CA ALA A 404 0.81 20.72 -32.02
C ALA A 404 0.21 21.95 -31.31
N ILE A 405 -0.26 21.75 -30.08
CA ILE A 405 -0.59 22.83 -29.13
C ILE A 405 0.07 22.52 -27.81
N PHE A 406 0.84 23.46 -27.33
CA PHE A 406 1.50 23.41 -26.03
C PHE A 406 0.75 24.28 -25.04
N TYR A 407 0.35 23.67 -23.91
CA TYR A 407 -0.43 24.32 -22.85
C TYR A 407 0.35 24.35 -21.56
N ARG A 408 0.10 25.40 -20.75
CA ARG A 408 0.52 25.50 -19.36
C ARG A 408 -0.67 25.34 -18.44
N ILE A 409 -0.48 24.66 -17.31
CA ILE A 409 -1.48 24.46 -16.25
C ILE A 409 -1.09 25.32 -15.06
N GLY A 410 -2.03 26.08 -14.53
CA GLY A 410 -1.86 26.96 -13.37
C GLY A 410 -2.91 26.69 -12.29
N GLY A 411 -2.59 27.05 -11.03
CA GLY A 411 -3.56 26.96 -9.93
C GLY A 411 -3.90 25.54 -9.49
N LEU A 412 -2.93 24.59 -9.53
CA LEU A 412 -3.05 23.29 -8.88
C LEU A 412 -2.95 23.46 -7.36
N ASN A 413 -3.59 22.55 -6.59
CA ASN A 413 -3.45 22.53 -5.14
C ASN A 413 -2.04 22.06 -4.72
N VAL A 414 -1.74 22.10 -3.42
CA VAL A 414 -0.44 21.69 -2.86
C VAL A 414 -0.11 20.21 -3.10
N LEU A 415 -1.09 19.39 -3.44
CA LEU A 415 -0.93 17.99 -3.80
C LEU A 415 -0.74 17.76 -5.31
N GLY A 416 -0.76 18.83 -6.12
CA GLY A 416 -0.68 18.75 -7.57
C GLY A 416 -1.99 18.33 -8.24
N GLU A 417 -3.13 18.43 -7.56
CA GLU A 417 -4.43 18.04 -8.10
C GLU A 417 -5.20 19.25 -8.65
N PRO A 418 -5.96 19.08 -9.74
CA PRO A 418 -6.75 20.15 -10.30
C PRO A 418 -8.00 20.46 -9.45
N THR A 419 -8.19 21.74 -9.13
CA THR A 419 -9.37 22.30 -8.47
C THR A 419 -10.33 22.90 -9.48
N ASP A 420 -11.46 23.45 -9.04
CA ASP A 420 -12.39 24.18 -9.92
C ASP A 420 -11.84 25.54 -10.39
N GLN A 421 -10.79 26.02 -9.75
CA GLN A 421 -10.10 27.28 -10.11
C GLN A 421 -8.82 27.04 -10.94
N THR A 422 -8.46 25.78 -11.21
CA THR A 422 -7.28 25.43 -12.02
C THR A 422 -7.45 25.96 -13.43
N THR A 423 -6.43 26.65 -13.91
CA THR A 423 -6.41 27.30 -15.24
C THR A 423 -5.55 26.55 -16.24
N ILE A 424 -5.80 26.80 -17.50
CA ILE A 424 -5.03 26.33 -18.64
C ILE A 424 -4.85 27.45 -19.64
N GLU A 425 -3.64 27.67 -20.11
CA GLU A 425 -3.31 28.68 -21.14
C GLU A 425 -2.57 28.05 -22.32
N ILE A 426 -2.68 28.65 -23.49
CA ILE A 426 -1.96 28.21 -24.69
C ILE A 426 -0.63 28.97 -24.73
N ILE A 427 0.49 28.25 -24.71
CA ILE A 427 1.84 28.79 -24.91
C ILE A 427 2.15 28.88 -26.41
N LYS A 428 1.84 27.85 -27.17
CA LYS A 428 2.20 27.76 -28.58
C LYS A 428 1.22 26.90 -29.37
N LYS A 429 0.91 27.34 -30.63
CA LYS A 429 0.12 26.54 -31.60
C LYS A 429 0.89 26.48 -32.92
N GLU A 430 0.98 25.28 -33.49
CA GLU A 430 1.74 25.04 -34.73
C GLU A 430 1.02 24.09 -35.69
N GLY A 431 1.48 24.11 -36.93
CA GLY A 431 0.98 23.23 -38.01
C GLY A 431 -0.51 23.41 -38.26
N THR A 432 -1.19 22.33 -38.58
CA THR A 432 -2.64 22.32 -38.93
C THR A 432 -3.55 22.77 -37.76
N LEU A 433 -3.02 22.85 -36.56
CA LEU A 433 -3.77 23.31 -35.37
C LEU A 433 -3.74 24.84 -35.20
N LYS A 434 -2.84 25.55 -35.90
CA LYS A 434 -2.69 27.00 -35.77
C LYS A 434 -3.97 27.78 -36.09
N PRO A 435 -4.69 27.53 -37.22
CA PRO A 435 -5.92 28.28 -37.55
C PRO A 435 -7.16 27.83 -36.77
N ILE A 436 -7.10 26.75 -35.99
CA ILE A 436 -8.28 26.16 -35.37
C ILE A 436 -8.53 26.78 -34.02
N PRO A 437 -9.72 27.38 -33.76
CA PRO A 437 -10.05 27.95 -32.46
C PRO A 437 -10.06 26.91 -31.35
N SER A 438 -9.37 27.19 -30.26
CA SER A 438 -9.40 26.36 -29.05
C SER A 438 -10.38 26.96 -28.04
N ARG A 439 -11.11 26.12 -27.29
CA ARG A 439 -11.94 26.58 -26.17
C ARG A 439 -11.12 27.37 -25.15
N VAL A 440 -9.86 27.02 -24.96
CA VAL A 440 -8.94 27.66 -24.00
C VAL A 440 -8.74 29.16 -24.34
N GLU A 441 -8.93 29.58 -25.58
CA GLU A 441 -8.84 31.00 -25.99
C GLU A 441 -9.99 31.83 -25.42
N THR A 442 -11.13 31.23 -25.13
CA THR A 442 -12.33 31.90 -24.59
C THR A 442 -12.64 31.54 -23.14
N ASP A 443 -12.15 30.40 -22.67
CA ASP A 443 -12.38 29.87 -21.31
C ASP A 443 -11.09 29.26 -20.78
N SER A 444 -10.41 29.95 -19.89
CA SER A 444 -9.13 29.56 -19.31
C SER A 444 -9.26 28.51 -18.21
N LEU A 445 -10.46 28.07 -17.80
CA LEU A 445 -10.61 27.04 -16.79
C LEU A 445 -10.28 25.66 -17.34
N LEU A 446 -9.56 24.86 -16.55
CA LEU A 446 -9.23 23.48 -16.89
C LEU A 446 -10.45 22.57 -16.75
N LYS A 447 -11.00 22.10 -17.87
CA LYS A 447 -12.24 21.30 -17.92
C LYS A 447 -12.12 20.09 -18.83
N GLY A 448 -13.05 19.13 -18.67
CA GLY A 448 -13.22 17.96 -19.52
C GLY A 448 -12.01 17.03 -19.54
N THR A 449 -11.70 16.44 -20.71
CA THR A 449 -10.63 15.44 -20.87
C THR A 449 -9.27 15.95 -20.38
N LYS A 450 -8.94 17.22 -20.58
CA LYS A 450 -7.66 17.78 -20.11
C LYS A 450 -7.56 17.79 -18.58
N ARG A 451 -8.68 18.03 -17.86
CA ARG A 451 -8.72 17.96 -16.39
C ARG A 451 -8.48 16.51 -15.90
N ILE A 452 -9.04 15.53 -16.60
CA ILE A 452 -8.81 14.11 -16.30
C ILE A 452 -7.33 13.76 -16.51
N ILE A 453 -6.74 14.19 -17.64
CA ILE A 453 -5.32 13.96 -17.94
C ILE A 453 -4.41 14.56 -16.87
N VAL A 454 -4.68 15.77 -16.41
CA VAL A 454 -3.89 16.41 -15.34
C VAL A 454 -4.03 15.66 -14.02
N ARG A 455 -5.25 15.23 -13.68
CA ARG A 455 -5.51 14.48 -12.43
C ARG A 455 -4.85 13.11 -12.44
N GLU A 456 -4.94 12.38 -13.57
CA GLU A 456 -4.46 11.00 -13.67
C GLU A 456 -3.02 10.88 -14.16
N GLY A 457 -2.52 11.91 -14.84
CA GLY A 457 -1.17 11.93 -15.40
C GLY A 457 -0.95 10.91 -16.53
N ASN A 458 -2.01 10.46 -17.23
CA ASN A 458 -1.92 9.47 -18.30
C ASN A 458 -1.87 10.15 -19.69
N VAL A 459 -1.11 9.55 -20.61
CA VAL A 459 -1.21 9.87 -22.03
C VAL A 459 -2.62 9.49 -22.50
N TYR A 460 -3.23 10.39 -23.27
CA TYR A 460 -4.53 10.18 -23.89
C TYR A 460 -4.37 10.11 -25.41
N ILE A 461 -4.99 9.13 -26.02
CA ILE A 461 -5.17 9.05 -27.47
C ILE A 461 -6.65 9.02 -27.80
N GLY A 462 -7.07 9.76 -28.81
CA GLY A 462 -8.48 9.85 -29.15
C GLY A 462 -8.76 10.76 -30.36
N LYS A 463 -10.02 11.15 -30.50
CA LYS A 463 -10.49 12.06 -31.57
C LYS A 463 -10.65 13.51 -31.05
N GLY A 464 -10.31 14.47 -31.89
CA GLY A 464 -10.63 15.88 -31.67
C GLY A 464 -12.14 16.13 -31.80
N ARG A 465 -12.70 16.94 -30.89
CA ARG A 465 -14.16 17.14 -30.82
C ARG A 465 -14.79 17.84 -32.03
N LYS A 466 -14.02 18.60 -32.83
CA LYS A 466 -14.57 19.42 -33.89
C LYS A 466 -14.45 18.82 -35.32
N ASP A 467 -13.55 17.88 -35.54
CA ASP A 467 -13.17 17.47 -36.89
C ASP A 467 -12.51 16.08 -37.02
N ASP A 468 -12.92 15.14 -36.18
CA ASP A 468 -12.51 13.71 -36.24
C ASP A 468 -10.99 13.45 -36.39
N ARG A 469 -10.14 14.46 -36.14
CA ARG A 469 -8.70 14.31 -36.21
C ARG A 469 -8.21 13.40 -35.06
N SER A 470 -7.22 12.60 -35.35
CA SER A 470 -6.56 11.78 -34.30
C SER A 470 -5.58 12.62 -33.52
N ILE A 471 -5.70 12.58 -32.19
CA ILE A 471 -4.85 13.36 -31.28
C ILE A 471 -4.21 12.47 -30.23
N ILE A 472 -2.96 12.82 -29.87
CA ILE A 472 -2.31 12.34 -28.67
C ILE A 472 -2.13 13.55 -27.71
N VAL A 473 -2.43 13.35 -26.42
CA VAL A 473 -2.27 14.39 -25.40
C VAL A 473 -1.34 13.85 -24.32
N ILE A 474 -0.21 14.53 -24.14
CA ILE A 474 0.90 14.09 -23.30
C ILE A 474 1.00 15.02 -22.09
N PRO A 475 0.78 14.53 -20.85
CA PRO A 475 1.02 15.28 -19.64
C PRO A 475 2.53 15.34 -19.33
N ILE A 476 3.01 16.51 -18.90
CA ILE A 476 4.41 16.81 -18.68
C ILE A 476 4.58 17.32 -17.26
N ILE A 477 5.53 16.73 -16.54
CA ILE A 477 5.82 17.05 -15.15
C ILE A 477 6.67 18.33 -15.09
N SER A 478 6.47 19.12 -14.05
CA SER A 478 7.34 20.26 -13.76
C SER A 478 8.78 19.80 -13.49
N ALA A 479 9.74 20.46 -14.13
CA ALA A 479 11.15 20.21 -13.90
C ALA A 479 11.65 20.77 -12.56
N SER A 480 10.94 21.74 -11.97
CA SER A 480 11.37 22.53 -10.81
C SER A 480 10.50 22.36 -9.57
N ALA A 481 9.37 21.63 -9.63
CA ALA A 481 8.47 21.51 -8.50
C ALA A 481 9.04 20.61 -7.38
N ALA A 482 8.91 21.07 -6.15
CA ALA A 482 9.22 20.28 -4.95
C ALA A 482 8.25 19.10 -4.77
N THR A 483 7.06 19.16 -5.37
CA THR A 483 6.05 18.11 -5.32
C THR A 483 6.24 17.16 -6.50
N PRO A 484 6.50 15.86 -6.27
CA PRO A 484 6.65 14.89 -7.35
C PRO A 484 5.35 14.78 -8.17
N ASN A 485 5.52 14.61 -9.49
CA ASN A 485 4.43 14.41 -10.46
C ASN A 485 3.43 15.56 -10.64
N LEU A 486 3.81 16.79 -10.33
CA LEU A 486 3.01 17.96 -10.66
C LEU A 486 2.96 18.13 -12.19
N ILE A 487 1.80 18.00 -12.81
CA ILE A 487 1.60 18.20 -14.25
C ILE A 487 1.52 19.71 -14.53
N GLU A 488 2.62 20.29 -14.97
CA GLU A 488 2.72 21.71 -15.27
C GLU A 488 2.34 22.03 -16.72
N TYR A 489 2.55 21.09 -17.65
CA TYR A 489 2.27 21.30 -19.06
C TYR A 489 1.51 20.15 -19.68
N ILE A 490 0.87 20.41 -20.81
CA ILE A 490 0.25 19.43 -21.69
C ILE A 490 0.69 19.71 -23.12
N LEU A 491 1.18 18.69 -23.82
CA LEU A 491 1.42 18.74 -25.25
C LEU A 491 0.32 17.94 -25.99
N LEU A 492 -0.45 18.61 -26.83
CA LEU A 492 -1.44 17.99 -27.72
C LEU A 492 -0.86 17.91 -29.12
N LEU A 493 -0.79 16.72 -29.68
CA LEU A 493 -0.30 16.44 -31.04
C LEU A 493 -1.47 16.02 -31.93
N ASN A 494 -1.56 16.56 -33.14
CA ASN A 494 -2.41 16.06 -34.22
C ASN A 494 -1.62 15.07 -35.07
N ILE A 495 -2.05 13.80 -35.12
CA ILE A 495 -1.30 12.71 -35.73
C ILE A 495 -2.00 12.07 -36.92
N SER A 496 -1.22 11.37 -37.72
CA SER A 496 -1.69 10.38 -38.67
C SER A 496 -1.19 8.99 -38.31
N PHE A 497 -1.98 7.97 -38.63
CA PHE A 497 -1.57 6.57 -38.44
C PHE A 497 -0.84 6.03 -39.68
N LYS A 498 0.09 5.08 -39.46
CA LYS A 498 0.71 4.29 -40.51
C LYS A 498 -0.34 3.39 -41.17
N GLU A 499 -0.15 3.15 -42.45
CA GLU A 499 -0.84 2.10 -43.19
C GLU A 499 -0.18 0.74 -42.92
N ASN A 500 -0.93 -0.34 -42.97
CA ASN A 500 -0.42 -1.73 -42.83
C ASN A 500 0.38 -1.99 -41.54
N VAL A 501 -0.16 -1.57 -40.40
CA VAL A 501 0.43 -1.88 -39.07
C VAL A 501 0.19 -3.35 -38.74
N PRO A 502 1.22 -4.14 -38.37
CA PRO A 502 1.05 -5.53 -37.96
C PRO A 502 0.16 -5.66 -36.69
N LEU A 503 -0.61 -6.76 -36.62
CA LEU A 503 -1.56 -7.00 -35.52
C LEU A 503 -0.93 -6.88 -34.14
N TYR A 504 0.22 -7.53 -33.94
CA TYR A 504 0.92 -7.48 -32.62
C TYR A 504 1.32 -6.05 -32.24
N VAL A 505 1.63 -5.16 -33.18
CA VAL A 505 1.95 -3.75 -32.93
C VAL A 505 0.70 -2.98 -32.55
N LYS A 506 -0.44 -3.25 -33.21
CA LYS A 506 -1.74 -2.65 -32.82
C LYS A 506 -2.12 -3.03 -31.39
N ILE A 507 -2.01 -4.32 -31.06
CA ILE A 507 -2.29 -4.85 -29.71
C ILE A 507 -1.40 -4.18 -28.69
N LYS A 508 -0.10 -4.08 -28.95
CA LYS A 508 0.87 -3.44 -28.07
C LYS A 508 0.57 -1.95 -27.86
N ALA A 509 0.20 -1.24 -28.91
CA ALA A 509 -0.17 0.17 -28.85
C ALA A 509 -1.50 0.43 -28.12
N LEU A 510 -2.44 -0.52 -28.17
CA LEU A 510 -3.70 -0.45 -27.42
C LEU A 510 -3.50 -0.56 -25.90
N GLY A 511 -2.49 -1.29 -25.46
CA GLY A 511 -2.23 -1.50 -24.05
C GLY A 511 -3.46 -2.02 -23.29
N GLY A 512 -3.79 -1.44 -22.14
CA GLY A 512 -4.94 -1.85 -21.33
C GLY A 512 -6.30 -1.74 -22.02
N LYS A 513 -6.41 -0.98 -23.11
CA LYS A 513 -7.64 -0.92 -23.91
C LYS A 513 -7.92 -2.24 -24.63
N TYR A 514 -6.88 -2.94 -25.08
CA TYR A 514 -7.01 -4.26 -25.69
C TYR A 514 -7.72 -5.26 -24.76
N GLU A 515 -7.28 -5.36 -23.51
CA GLU A 515 -7.90 -6.25 -22.54
C GLU A 515 -9.36 -5.89 -22.23
N ARG A 516 -9.67 -4.60 -22.21
CA ARG A 516 -11.08 -4.15 -22.06
C ARG A 516 -11.95 -4.59 -23.23
N ILE A 517 -11.47 -4.41 -24.46
CA ILE A 517 -12.19 -4.86 -25.66
C ILE A 517 -12.43 -6.36 -25.60
N LYS A 518 -11.39 -7.15 -25.31
CA LYS A 518 -11.46 -8.61 -25.17
C LYS A 518 -12.50 -9.02 -24.13
N ASN A 519 -12.46 -8.41 -22.94
CA ASN A 519 -13.41 -8.73 -21.86
C ASN A 519 -14.86 -8.46 -22.29
N ILE A 520 -15.13 -7.34 -22.95
CA ILE A 520 -16.47 -7.00 -23.44
C ILE A 520 -16.97 -8.02 -24.46
N VAL A 521 -16.12 -8.44 -25.39
CA VAL A 521 -16.47 -9.47 -26.38
C VAL A 521 -16.79 -10.80 -25.67
N GLN A 522 -15.99 -11.18 -24.70
CA GLN A 522 -16.19 -12.41 -23.92
C GLN A 522 -17.44 -12.35 -23.00
N GLU A 523 -17.76 -11.20 -22.44
CA GLU A 523 -19.00 -10.97 -21.66
C GLU A 523 -20.25 -11.19 -22.52
N ASN A 524 -20.15 -11.00 -23.84
CA ASN A 524 -21.22 -11.30 -24.79
C ASN A 524 -21.17 -12.75 -25.33
N SER A 525 -20.52 -13.67 -24.62
CA SER A 525 -20.45 -15.11 -24.95
C SER A 525 -19.74 -15.43 -26.29
N VAL A 526 -18.93 -14.51 -26.80
CA VAL A 526 -18.13 -14.72 -28.02
C VAL A 526 -16.72 -15.18 -27.60
N ILE A 527 -16.22 -16.25 -28.21
CA ILE A 527 -14.84 -16.71 -27.99
C ILE A 527 -13.90 -15.67 -28.61
N TRP A 528 -12.92 -15.20 -27.82
CA TRP A 528 -11.98 -14.19 -28.26
C TRP A 528 -10.98 -14.74 -29.30
N ASP A 529 -10.85 -14.00 -30.43
CA ASP A 529 -9.79 -14.15 -31.40
C ASP A 529 -9.10 -12.79 -31.58
N GLU A 530 -7.77 -12.76 -31.54
CA GLU A 530 -6.98 -11.52 -31.74
C GLU A 530 -7.20 -10.90 -33.12
N GLN A 531 -7.55 -11.71 -34.12
CA GLN A 531 -7.87 -11.26 -35.48
C GLN A 531 -9.06 -10.28 -35.51
N TYR A 532 -9.91 -10.26 -34.49
CA TYR A 532 -11.02 -9.30 -34.40
C TYR A 532 -10.55 -7.84 -34.35
N ILE A 533 -9.33 -7.59 -33.92
CA ILE A 533 -8.72 -6.25 -33.95
C ILE A 533 -8.51 -5.75 -35.39
N GLU A 534 -8.31 -6.65 -36.35
CA GLU A 534 -8.15 -6.28 -37.76
C GLU A 534 -9.45 -5.82 -38.43
N ILE A 535 -10.62 -6.19 -37.89
CA ILE A 535 -11.93 -5.78 -38.39
C ILE A 535 -12.18 -4.29 -38.16
N VAL A 536 -11.47 -3.70 -37.20
CA VAL A 536 -11.67 -2.31 -36.76
C VAL A 536 -10.62 -1.41 -37.38
N GLY A 537 -11.04 -0.34 -38.05
CA GLY A 537 -10.13 0.65 -38.63
C GLY A 537 -9.26 1.34 -37.57
N MET A 538 -8.04 1.74 -37.93
CA MET A 538 -7.09 2.38 -36.99
C MET A 538 -7.67 3.61 -36.30
N LYS A 539 -8.40 4.47 -37.01
CA LYS A 539 -9.02 5.66 -36.43
C LYS A 539 -10.09 5.34 -35.40
N GLU A 540 -10.86 4.30 -35.62
CA GLU A 540 -11.89 3.81 -34.69
C GLU A 540 -11.22 3.13 -33.51
N LEU A 541 -10.24 2.26 -33.76
CA LEU A 541 -9.53 1.49 -32.75
C LEU A 541 -8.91 2.37 -31.68
N PHE A 542 -8.35 3.52 -32.05
CA PHE A 542 -7.75 4.47 -31.11
C PHE A 542 -8.64 5.67 -30.76
N GLY A 543 -9.72 5.89 -31.50
CA GLY A 543 -10.56 7.10 -31.39
C GLY A 543 -11.86 6.95 -30.60
N ILE A 544 -12.39 5.73 -30.42
CA ILE A 544 -13.64 5.48 -29.68
C ILE A 544 -13.39 4.62 -28.44
N SER A 545 -14.39 4.48 -27.58
CA SER A 545 -14.25 3.73 -26.32
C SER A 545 -14.15 2.21 -26.56
N ALA A 546 -13.59 1.46 -25.59
CA ALA A 546 -13.46 0.01 -25.67
C ALA A 546 -14.83 -0.68 -25.75
N GLU A 547 -15.85 -0.12 -25.08
CA GLU A 547 -17.23 -0.61 -25.08
C GLU A 547 -17.79 -0.62 -26.52
N LYS A 548 -17.70 0.51 -27.22
CA LYS A 548 -18.18 0.64 -28.60
C LYS A 548 -17.43 -0.26 -29.59
N ILE A 549 -16.13 -0.47 -29.36
CA ILE A 549 -15.34 -1.40 -30.18
C ILE A 549 -15.78 -2.83 -29.91
N GLY A 550 -15.94 -3.22 -28.64
CA GLY A 550 -16.39 -4.55 -28.26
C GLY A 550 -17.78 -4.87 -28.83
N GLU A 551 -18.75 -3.96 -28.69
CA GLU A 551 -20.09 -4.07 -29.27
C GLU A 551 -20.03 -4.19 -30.80
N PHE A 552 -19.20 -3.39 -31.47
CA PHE A 552 -19.00 -3.47 -32.91
C PHE A 552 -18.46 -4.84 -33.35
N ILE A 553 -17.44 -5.36 -32.64
CA ILE A 553 -16.88 -6.68 -32.92
C ILE A 553 -17.96 -7.75 -32.73
N VAL A 554 -18.67 -7.74 -31.60
CA VAL A 554 -19.77 -8.69 -31.33
C VAL A 554 -20.79 -8.67 -32.46
N SER A 555 -21.22 -7.49 -32.90
CA SER A 555 -22.21 -7.36 -33.99
C SER A 555 -21.73 -7.87 -35.36
N ARG A 556 -20.43 -8.14 -35.52
CA ARG A 556 -19.84 -8.61 -36.78
C ARG A 556 -19.50 -10.10 -36.79
N VAL A 557 -19.32 -10.68 -35.59
CA VAL A 557 -18.82 -12.06 -35.42
C VAL A 557 -19.85 -13.00 -34.77
N SER A 558 -20.90 -12.45 -34.15
CA SER A 558 -22.11 -13.16 -33.74
C SER A 558 -23.12 -13.18 -34.90
#